data_f1d525e65191daa3f889295dc8fa7074
#
_entry.id   f1d525e65191daa3f889295dc8fa7074
#
_cell.length_a   1.000
_cell.length_b   1.000
_cell.length_c   1.000
_cell.angle_alpha   90.00
_cell.angle_beta   90.00
_cell.angle_gamma   90.00
#
_symmetry.space_group_name_H-M   'P 1'
#
loop_
_entity.id
_entity.type
_entity.pdbx_description
1 polymer ?
#
loop_
_entity_poly.entity_id
_entity_poly.type
_entity_poly.pdbx_seq_one_letter_code
_entity_poly.pdbx_strand_id
1 'polypeptide(L)'
;MTNDRFASRGGFIRRVLLHPDAVTDDYPFTLPAVRYLAESQGLPLPPGVTFLAGENGSGKSTLLEAIAVAAGFNPEGGSRNFRFATRASESSLGDQLVLQRSIHKPQTGFFLRAESYYNVASEIERLDRGGGPPLLPAYGGVSPHERSHGESFVDLVMHRFGPRGLYLLDEPEAALSVRGCMAVLARFAELAEQGSQIVVATHSPVLLALPGATILEISDDGTISTVDYDDALPVRLTRDFLSAPEKFLRHLLPDGR
;
A
#
# COMPACT_ATOMS: atom_id res chain seq x y z
N MET A 1 7.72 -22.94 3.22
CA MET A 1 8.18 -22.98 1.81
C MET A 1 7.77 -21.65 1.19
N THR A 2 8.67 -20.70 1.11
CA THR A 2 8.46 -19.42 0.42
C THR A 2 8.14 -19.73 -1.04
N ASN A 3 6.89 -19.54 -1.40
CA ASN A 3 6.41 -19.82 -2.75
C ASN A 3 6.82 -18.62 -3.63
N ASP A 4 7.98 -18.76 -4.27
CA ASP A 4 8.65 -17.72 -5.06
C ASP A 4 7.98 -17.52 -6.44
N ARG A 5 6.63 -17.48 -6.44
CA ARG A 5 5.80 -17.39 -7.65
C ARG A 5 6.16 -16.20 -8.54
N PHE A 6 6.64 -15.11 -7.94
CA PHE A 6 6.93 -13.86 -8.64
C PHE A 6 8.42 -13.54 -8.78
N ALA A 7 9.32 -14.32 -8.19
CA ALA A 7 10.76 -14.00 -8.09
C ALA A 7 11.49 -13.82 -9.43
N SER A 8 11.03 -14.50 -10.48
CA SER A 8 11.66 -14.45 -11.81
C SER A 8 11.34 -13.17 -12.60
N ARG A 9 10.46 -12.30 -12.11
CA ARG A 9 9.85 -11.23 -12.91
C ARG A 9 10.30 -9.81 -12.58
N GLY A 10 11.42 -9.63 -11.86
CA GLY A 10 12.10 -8.35 -11.68
C GLY A 10 11.24 -7.26 -11.00
N GLY A 11 11.63 -6.85 -9.78
CA GLY A 11 11.06 -5.67 -9.12
C GLY A 11 11.75 -4.39 -9.62
N PHE A 12 11.15 -3.23 -9.34
CA PHE A 12 11.72 -1.92 -9.65
C PHE A 12 12.50 -1.34 -8.47
N ILE A 13 12.01 -1.57 -7.25
CA ILE A 13 12.65 -1.23 -5.98
C ILE A 13 13.03 -2.55 -5.31
N ARG A 14 14.31 -2.73 -5.02
CA ARG A 14 14.82 -3.94 -4.37
C ARG A 14 14.90 -3.80 -2.86
N ARG A 15 15.23 -2.60 -2.39
CA ARG A 15 15.43 -2.31 -0.98
C ARG A 15 15.18 -0.84 -0.70
N VAL A 16 14.65 -0.56 0.47
CA VAL A 16 14.49 0.78 1.03
C VAL A 16 15.52 0.94 2.14
N LEU A 17 16.30 2.00 2.09
CA LEU A 17 17.35 2.32 3.05
C LEU A 17 17.08 3.72 3.60
N LEU A 18 17.48 3.97 4.82
CA LEU A 18 17.58 5.32 5.35
C LEU A 18 18.93 5.93 4.95
N HIS A 19 18.93 7.23 4.61
CA HIS A 19 20.17 7.93 4.30
C HIS A 19 21.10 7.93 5.53
N PRO A 20 22.42 7.68 5.39
CA PRO A 20 23.33 7.61 6.54
C PRO A 20 23.38 8.89 7.40
N ASP A 21 23.12 10.04 6.77
CA ASP A 21 23.14 11.36 7.43
C ASP A 21 21.72 11.79 7.88
N ALA A 22 20.73 10.89 7.88
CA ALA A 22 19.39 11.23 8.32
C ALA A 22 19.38 11.61 9.81
N VAL A 23 18.74 12.74 10.13
CA VAL A 23 18.52 13.15 11.53
C VAL A 23 17.36 12.32 12.08
N THR A 24 17.58 11.57 13.16
CA THR A 24 16.64 10.56 13.67
C THR A 24 15.97 10.94 14.98
N ASP A 25 16.13 12.18 15.46
CA ASP A 25 15.70 12.59 16.80
C ASP A 25 14.24 13.04 16.87
N ASP A 26 13.66 13.42 15.71
CA ASP A 26 12.30 13.94 15.61
C ASP A 26 11.36 13.02 14.83
N TYR A 27 10.04 13.30 14.93
CA TYR A 27 9.04 12.66 14.09
C TYR A 27 9.28 13.01 12.60
N PRO A 28 9.17 12.05 11.67
CA PRO A 28 8.69 10.66 11.83
C PRO A 28 9.79 9.61 12.14
N PHE A 29 11.03 10.01 12.36
CA PHE A 29 12.16 9.10 12.56
C PHE A 29 12.10 8.36 13.91
N THR A 30 11.33 8.89 14.86
CA THR A 30 11.06 8.23 16.15
C THR A 30 10.05 7.08 16.05
N LEU A 31 9.36 6.92 14.91
CA LEU A 31 8.46 5.79 14.69
C LEU A 31 9.22 4.46 14.71
N PRO A 32 8.69 3.41 15.36
CA PRO A 32 9.38 2.13 15.48
C PRO A 32 9.81 1.54 14.14
N ALA A 33 8.94 1.53 13.13
CA ALA A 33 9.25 1.03 11.79
C ALA A 33 10.38 1.80 11.09
N VAL A 34 10.52 3.10 11.37
CA VAL A 34 11.59 3.94 10.79
C VAL A 34 12.92 3.71 11.50
N ARG A 35 12.90 3.52 12.83
CA ARG A 35 14.09 3.12 13.59
C ARG A 35 14.65 1.79 13.10
N TYR A 36 13.77 0.84 12.78
CA TYR A 36 14.21 -0.42 12.19
C TYR A 36 15.02 -0.21 10.89
N LEU A 37 14.63 0.75 10.03
CA LEU A 37 15.42 1.07 8.83
C LEU A 37 16.81 1.62 9.18
N ALA A 38 16.92 2.41 10.24
CA ALA A 38 18.20 2.98 10.69
C ALA A 38 19.13 1.90 11.25
N GLU A 39 18.59 0.93 11.95
CA GLU A 39 19.32 -0.12 12.65
C GLU A 39 19.58 -1.37 11.79
N SER A 40 18.80 -1.55 10.72
CA SER A 40 18.89 -2.71 9.82
C SER A 40 19.70 -2.41 8.56
N GLN A 41 19.89 -3.44 7.74
CA GLN A 41 20.42 -3.28 6.38
C GLN A 41 19.37 -2.80 5.38
N GLY A 42 18.30 -2.16 5.86
CA GLY A 42 17.16 -1.69 5.09
C GLY A 42 16.10 -2.77 4.86
N LEU A 43 14.96 -2.33 4.34
CA LEU A 43 13.78 -3.15 4.09
C LEU A 43 13.83 -3.73 2.67
N PRO A 44 13.92 -5.06 2.50
CA PRO A 44 13.86 -5.68 1.19
C PRO A 44 12.42 -5.62 0.64
N LEU A 45 12.28 -5.30 -0.64
CA LEU A 45 11.01 -5.32 -1.38
C LEU A 45 11.14 -6.31 -2.54
N PRO A 46 10.70 -7.56 -2.37
CA PRO A 46 10.72 -8.57 -3.44
C PRO A 46 9.86 -8.17 -4.64
N PRO A 47 10.10 -8.76 -5.82
CA PRO A 47 9.19 -8.66 -6.96
C PRO A 47 7.78 -9.18 -6.64
N GLY A 48 6.79 -8.72 -7.41
CA GLY A 48 5.39 -9.11 -7.22
C GLY A 48 4.67 -8.29 -6.17
N VAL A 49 4.00 -8.93 -5.24
CA VAL A 49 3.19 -8.25 -4.23
C VAL A 49 3.83 -8.37 -2.85
N THR A 50 4.01 -7.22 -2.21
CA THR A 50 4.47 -7.12 -0.81
C THR A 50 3.41 -6.41 0.01
N PHE A 51 2.99 -7.03 1.10
CA PHE A 51 2.12 -6.42 2.09
C PHE A 51 2.94 -5.94 3.29
N LEU A 52 2.72 -4.70 3.71
CA LEU A 52 3.15 -4.17 5.00
C LEU A 52 1.97 -4.36 5.96
N ALA A 53 2.07 -5.34 6.83
CA ALA A 53 1.06 -5.67 7.82
C ALA A 53 1.45 -5.14 9.20
N GLY A 54 0.49 -5.02 10.11
CA GLY A 54 0.70 -4.58 11.49
C GLY A 54 -0.47 -3.75 12.01
N GLU A 55 -0.45 -3.41 13.28
CA GLU A 55 -1.53 -2.65 13.90
C GLU A 55 -1.54 -1.16 13.51
N ASN A 56 -2.64 -0.46 13.85
CA ASN A 56 -2.73 0.98 13.65
C ASN A 56 -1.66 1.69 14.49
N GLY A 57 -1.01 2.69 13.88
CA GLY A 57 0.09 3.41 14.55
C GLY A 57 1.47 2.74 14.43
N SER A 58 1.61 1.55 13.85
CA SER A 58 2.91 0.89 13.64
C SER A 58 3.83 1.61 12.64
N GLY A 59 3.32 2.60 11.90
CA GLY A 59 4.08 3.38 10.92
C GLY A 59 4.00 2.87 9.48
N LYS A 60 3.12 1.89 9.17
CA LYS A 60 2.92 1.34 7.80
C LYS A 60 2.68 2.43 6.77
N SER A 61 1.65 3.26 7.01
CA SER A 61 1.24 4.34 6.09
C SER A 61 2.33 5.37 5.92
N THR A 62 3.00 5.77 7.01
CA THR A 62 4.11 6.73 6.97
C THR A 62 5.29 6.18 6.16
N LEU A 63 5.63 4.91 6.34
CA LEU A 63 6.69 4.24 5.60
C LEU A 63 6.32 4.11 4.11
N LEU A 64 5.10 3.71 3.81
CA LEU A 64 4.63 3.57 2.42
C LEU A 64 4.58 4.91 1.70
N GLU A 65 4.08 5.97 2.36
CA GLU A 65 4.08 7.34 1.83
C GLU A 65 5.50 7.82 1.54
N ALA A 66 6.43 7.61 2.48
CA ALA A 66 7.82 7.97 2.28
C ALA A 66 8.47 7.22 1.10
N ILE A 67 8.16 5.93 0.92
CA ILE A 67 8.57 5.16 -0.25
C ILE A 67 7.97 5.76 -1.54
N ALA A 68 6.71 6.17 -1.51
CA ALA A 68 6.04 6.79 -2.65
C ALA A 68 6.71 8.11 -3.04
N VAL A 69 6.97 8.99 -2.08
CA VAL A 69 7.68 10.26 -2.30
C VAL A 69 9.08 10.02 -2.86
N ALA A 70 9.87 9.13 -2.25
CA ALA A 70 11.19 8.75 -2.74
C ALA A 70 11.16 8.10 -4.15
N ALA A 71 10.04 7.45 -4.51
CA ALA A 71 9.82 6.92 -5.85
C ALA A 71 9.37 7.99 -6.87
N GLY A 72 9.06 9.21 -6.43
CA GLY A 72 8.67 10.34 -7.25
C GLY A 72 7.16 10.46 -7.48
N PHE A 73 6.35 9.90 -6.60
CA PHE A 73 4.91 10.12 -6.57
C PHE A 73 4.56 11.36 -5.73
N ASN A 74 3.39 11.93 -5.99
CA ASN A 74 2.84 12.97 -5.15
C ASN A 74 2.38 12.36 -3.79
N PRO A 75 2.67 12.98 -2.64
CA PRO A 75 2.22 12.50 -1.33
C PRO A 75 0.69 12.38 -1.19
N GLU A 76 -0.07 13.22 -1.89
CA GLU A 76 -1.53 13.14 -1.96
C GLU A 76 -2.04 11.95 -2.80
N GLY A 77 -1.16 11.28 -3.55
CA GLY A 77 -1.50 10.17 -4.44
C GLY A 77 -1.57 10.55 -5.92
N GLY A 78 -1.93 9.58 -6.74
CA GLY A 78 -2.04 9.73 -8.19
C GLY A 78 -0.87 9.12 -8.96
N SER A 79 -0.81 9.40 -10.25
CA SER A 79 0.32 9.03 -11.09
C SER A 79 1.48 10.01 -10.89
N ARG A 80 2.68 9.65 -11.35
CA ARG A 80 3.87 10.53 -11.28
C ARG A 80 3.71 11.89 -11.95
N ASN A 81 2.74 12.04 -12.83
CA ASN A 81 2.45 13.29 -13.54
C ASN A 81 1.48 14.20 -12.76
N PHE A 82 0.92 13.72 -11.67
CA PHE A 82 0.05 14.52 -10.83
C PHE A 82 0.91 15.46 -9.96
N ARG A 83 0.76 16.76 -10.18
CA ARG A 83 1.46 17.82 -9.44
C ARG A 83 0.42 18.74 -8.80
N PHE A 84 -0.21 18.27 -7.75
CA PHE A 84 -1.09 19.09 -6.93
C PHE A 84 -0.72 18.87 -5.45
N ALA A 85 -0.84 19.91 -4.66
CA ALA A 85 -0.69 19.84 -3.20
C ALA A 85 -1.86 20.59 -2.58
N THR A 86 -2.65 19.90 -1.78
CA THR A 86 -3.73 20.49 -1.00
C THR A 86 -3.26 20.86 0.40
N ARG A 87 -2.17 20.26 0.88
CA ARG A 87 -1.53 20.57 2.18
C ARG A 87 -0.01 20.38 2.10
N ALA A 88 0.72 21.22 2.83
CA ALA A 88 2.14 21.04 3.12
C ALA A 88 2.29 20.05 4.30
N SER A 89 2.02 18.76 4.06
CA SER A 89 2.20 17.69 5.04
C SER A 89 3.21 16.65 4.53
N GLU A 90 4.28 17.14 3.87
CA GLU A 90 5.33 16.25 3.40
C GLU A 90 6.11 15.75 4.62
N SER A 91 6.03 14.45 4.85
CA SER A 91 6.93 13.80 5.78
C SER A 91 8.37 13.95 5.26
N SER A 92 9.24 14.58 6.03
CA SER A 92 10.69 14.70 5.74
C SER A 92 11.35 13.33 5.52
N LEU A 93 10.69 12.25 5.89
CA LEU A 93 11.17 10.89 5.72
C LEU A 93 11.38 10.52 4.25
N GLY A 94 10.48 10.94 3.34
CA GLY A 94 10.60 10.61 1.92
C GLY A 94 11.90 11.12 1.30
N ASP A 95 12.37 12.30 1.72
CA ASP A 95 13.63 12.89 1.26
C ASP A 95 14.87 12.21 1.84
N GLN A 96 14.71 11.49 2.95
CA GLN A 96 15.78 10.77 3.63
C GLN A 96 15.85 9.29 3.26
N LEU A 97 14.93 8.79 2.42
CA LEU A 97 14.98 7.42 1.93
C LEU A 97 15.84 7.29 0.68
N VAL A 98 16.66 6.26 0.67
CA VAL A 98 17.43 5.81 -0.50
C VAL A 98 16.79 4.54 -1.05
N LEU A 99 16.25 4.60 -2.27
CA LEU A 99 15.68 3.44 -2.94
C LEU A 99 16.75 2.73 -3.77
N GLN A 100 17.14 1.55 -3.36
CA GLN A 100 17.97 0.67 -4.19
C GLN A 100 17.13 0.11 -5.32
N ARG A 101 17.31 0.65 -6.52
CA ARG A 101 16.52 0.29 -7.70
C ARG A 101 17.15 -0.83 -8.51
N SER A 102 16.32 -1.56 -9.26
CA SER A 102 16.78 -2.47 -10.30
C SER A 102 17.19 -1.70 -11.56
N ILE A 103 17.74 -2.40 -12.55
CA ILE A 103 18.03 -1.84 -13.88
C ILE A 103 16.75 -1.53 -14.68
N HIS A 104 15.63 -2.16 -14.30
CA HIS A 104 14.34 -1.98 -14.97
C HIS A 104 13.60 -0.77 -14.39
N LYS A 105 12.95 -0.02 -15.27
CA LYS A 105 12.09 1.11 -14.87
C LYS A 105 10.63 0.74 -15.07
N PRO A 106 9.74 1.13 -14.16
CA PRO A 106 8.30 0.92 -14.36
C PRO A 106 7.80 1.77 -15.53
N GLN A 107 6.94 1.18 -16.37
CA GLN A 107 6.31 1.87 -17.50
C GLN A 107 5.17 2.78 -17.05
N THR A 108 4.52 2.41 -15.96
CA THR A 108 3.43 3.15 -15.35
C THR A 108 3.54 3.04 -13.83
N GLY A 109 2.78 3.83 -13.10
CA GLY A 109 2.74 3.72 -11.66
C GLY A 109 1.67 4.60 -11.07
N PHE A 110 1.27 4.24 -9.85
CA PHE A 110 0.26 4.94 -9.11
C PHE A 110 0.51 4.80 -7.61
N PHE A 111 0.34 5.88 -6.87
CA PHE A 111 0.22 5.86 -5.43
C PHE A 111 -1.24 6.14 -5.07
N LEU A 112 -1.84 5.29 -4.25
CA LEU A 112 -3.25 5.35 -3.93
C LEU A 112 -3.44 5.24 -2.42
N ARG A 113 -4.06 6.25 -1.83
CA ARG A 113 -4.45 6.29 -0.42
C ARG A 113 -5.97 6.33 -0.35
N ALA A 114 -6.57 5.50 0.49
CA ALA A 114 -8.02 5.52 0.67
C ALA A 114 -8.51 6.88 1.16
N GLU A 115 -7.77 7.51 2.07
CA GLU A 115 -8.12 8.83 2.63
C GLU A 115 -8.11 9.97 1.61
N SER A 116 -7.15 9.97 0.68
CA SER A 116 -6.99 11.03 -0.33
C SER A 116 -7.61 10.68 -1.69
N TYR A 117 -8.26 9.52 -1.80
CA TYR A 117 -8.86 9.09 -3.06
C TYR A 117 -9.83 10.11 -3.65
N TYR A 118 -10.62 10.79 -2.79
CA TYR A 118 -11.55 11.83 -3.24
C TYR A 118 -10.82 13.01 -3.91
N ASN A 119 -9.67 13.41 -3.40
CA ASN A 119 -8.85 14.47 -3.99
C ASN A 119 -8.32 14.06 -5.35
N VAL A 120 -7.85 12.81 -5.47
CA VAL A 120 -7.40 12.22 -6.75
C VAL A 120 -8.54 12.16 -7.76
N ALA A 121 -9.73 11.75 -7.34
CA ALA A 121 -10.91 11.70 -8.18
C ALA A 121 -11.31 13.09 -8.72
N SER A 122 -11.31 14.10 -7.85
CA SER A 122 -11.59 15.49 -8.21
C SER A 122 -10.55 16.06 -9.19
N GLU A 123 -9.28 15.71 -9.00
CA GLU A 123 -8.21 16.15 -9.89
C GLU A 123 -8.30 15.49 -11.28
N ILE A 124 -8.70 14.21 -11.36
CA ILE A 124 -8.96 13.52 -12.62
C ILE A 124 -10.05 14.26 -13.40
N GLU A 125 -11.16 14.62 -12.75
CA GLU A 125 -12.22 15.38 -13.41
C GLU A 125 -11.78 16.78 -13.85
N ARG A 126 -11.01 17.47 -13.02
CA ARG A 126 -10.47 18.78 -13.35
C ARG A 126 -9.60 18.74 -14.60
N LEU A 127 -8.74 17.74 -14.69
CA LEU A 127 -7.84 17.54 -15.83
C LEU A 127 -8.62 17.12 -17.09
N ASP A 128 -9.66 16.29 -16.95
CA ASP A 128 -10.51 15.86 -18.06
C ASP A 128 -11.24 17.03 -18.70
N ARG A 129 -11.68 18.03 -17.91
CA ARG A 129 -12.32 19.28 -18.39
C ARG A 129 -11.33 20.26 -19.02
N GLY A 130 -10.03 20.07 -18.85
CA GLY A 130 -8.98 21.00 -19.25
C GLY A 130 -8.64 21.05 -20.75
N GLY A 131 -9.42 20.37 -21.64
CA GLY A 131 -9.27 20.43 -23.09
C GLY A 131 -8.15 19.56 -23.68
N GLY A 132 -7.56 18.67 -22.89
CA GLY A 132 -6.63 17.62 -23.33
C GLY A 132 -7.35 16.37 -23.86
N PRO A 133 -6.61 15.28 -24.18
CA PRO A 133 -7.23 13.99 -24.47
C PRO A 133 -8.08 13.53 -23.28
N PRO A 134 -9.29 12.93 -23.55
CA PRO A 134 -10.16 12.45 -22.47
C PRO A 134 -9.43 11.50 -21.52
N LEU A 135 -9.48 11.79 -20.22
CA LEU A 135 -8.84 10.97 -19.19
C LEU A 135 -9.79 9.92 -18.61
N LEU A 136 -11.07 10.23 -18.49
CA LEU A 136 -12.10 9.34 -17.92
C LEU A 136 -12.12 7.93 -18.53
N PRO A 137 -11.90 7.71 -19.84
CA PRO A 137 -11.82 6.35 -20.38
C PRO A 137 -10.76 5.47 -19.75
N ALA A 138 -9.62 6.06 -19.31
CA ALA A 138 -8.56 5.34 -18.60
C ALA A 138 -8.89 5.06 -17.13
N TYR A 139 -10.04 5.56 -16.64
CA TYR A 139 -10.52 5.43 -15.27
C TYR A 139 -11.92 4.79 -15.19
N GLY A 140 -12.32 4.03 -16.22
CA GLY A 140 -13.61 3.34 -16.27
C GLY A 140 -14.72 4.10 -17.01
N GLY A 141 -14.41 5.24 -17.64
CA GLY A 141 -15.31 5.96 -18.55
C GLY A 141 -16.43 6.77 -17.91
N VAL A 142 -16.61 6.68 -16.60
CA VAL A 142 -17.63 7.40 -15.80
C VAL A 142 -16.91 8.22 -14.74
N SER A 143 -17.47 9.39 -14.39
CA SER A 143 -16.92 10.20 -13.30
C SER A 143 -16.83 9.38 -12.00
N PRO A 144 -15.68 9.39 -11.29
CA PRO A 144 -15.58 8.73 -10.00
C PRO A 144 -16.60 9.22 -8.96
N HIS A 145 -17.13 10.45 -9.12
CA HIS A 145 -18.15 11.01 -8.24
C HIS A 145 -19.57 10.52 -8.53
N GLU A 146 -19.82 9.88 -9.68
CA GLU A 146 -21.12 9.31 -10.05
C GLU A 146 -21.31 7.87 -9.53
N ARG A 147 -20.30 7.31 -8.87
CA ARG A 147 -20.30 5.94 -8.32
C ARG A 147 -20.06 5.96 -6.80
N SER A 148 -20.32 4.83 -6.15
CA SER A 148 -19.87 4.68 -4.77
C SER A 148 -18.35 4.70 -4.68
N HIS A 149 -17.79 5.14 -3.55
CA HIS A 149 -16.34 5.18 -3.33
C HIS A 149 -15.68 3.83 -3.63
N GLY A 150 -16.30 2.73 -3.21
CA GLY A 150 -15.76 1.40 -3.43
C GLY A 150 -15.76 0.98 -4.90
N GLU A 151 -16.80 1.27 -5.64
CA GLU A 151 -16.88 0.97 -7.08
C GLU A 151 -15.86 1.78 -7.87
N SER A 152 -15.75 3.08 -7.59
CA SER A 152 -14.77 3.95 -8.24
C SER A 152 -13.33 3.52 -7.96
N PHE A 153 -13.06 3.06 -6.73
CA PHE A 153 -11.75 2.54 -6.35
C PHE A 153 -11.41 1.25 -7.11
N VAL A 154 -12.36 0.32 -7.20
CA VAL A 154 -12.18 -0.92 -8.00
C VAL A 154 -11.96 -0.58 -9.46
N ASP A 155 -12.75 0.32 -10.04
CA ASP A 155 -12.60 0.74 -11.42
C ASP A 155 -11.23 1.34 -11.71
N LEU A 156 -10.72 2.19 -10.79
CA LEU A 156 -9.37 2.73 -10.89
C LEU A 156 -8.33 1.60 -11.00
N VAL A 157 -8.39 0.62 -10.10
CA VAL A 157 -7.44 -0.50 -10.08
C VAL A 157 -7.57 -1.35 -11.34
N MET A 158 -8.80 -1.60 -11.80
CA MET A 158 -9.05 -2.43 -12.97
C MET A 158 -8.62 -1.79 -14.28
N HIS A 159 -8.83 -0.49 -14.45
CA HIS A 159 -8.64 0.20 -15.73
C HIS A 159 -7.32 0.98 -15.79
N ARG A 160 -6.85 1.56 -14.67
CA ARG A 160 -5.67 2.41 -14.65
C ARG A 160 -4.37 1.65 -14.36
N PHE A 161 -4.45 0.52 -13.65
CA PHE A 161 -3.27 -0.29 -13.34
C PHE A 161 -2.98 -1.23 -14.50
N GLY A 162 -1.82 -1.05 -15.13
CA GLY A 162 -1.35 -1.84 -16.25
C GLY A 162 -0.12 -2.71 -15.93
N PRO A 163 0.32 -3.53 -16.87
CA PRO A 163 1.50 -4.38 -16.70
C PRO A 163 2.78 -3.55 -16.51
N ARG A 164 3.78 -4.15 -15.89
CA ARG A 164 5.10 -3.56 -15.64
C ARG A 164 5.02 -2.20 -14.94
N GLY A 165 4.08 -2.08 -14.00
CA GLY A 165 3.84 -0.89 -13.20
C GLY A 165 4.37 -1.02 -11.77
N LEU A 166 4.64 0.14 -11.14
CA LEU A 166 4.90 0.26 -9.70
C LEU A 166 3.68 0.85 -9.03
N TYR A 167 3.05 0.07 -8.14
CA TYR A 167 1.83 0.46 -7.44
C TYR A 167 2.04 0.41 -5.94
N LEU A 168 1.69 1.50 -5.29
CA LEU A 168 1.75 1.67 -3.85
C LEU A 168 0.35 1.99 -3.37
N LEU A 169 -0.19 1.22 -2.41
CA LEU A 169 -1.56 1.39 -1.92
C LEU A 169 -1.57 1.43 -0.39
N ASP A 170 -2.22 2.46 0.14
CA ASP A 170 -2.36 2.66 1.58
C ASP A 170 -3.82 2.40 1.99
N GLU A 171 -4.02 1.35 2.79
CA GLU A 171 -5.28 0.90 3.36
C GLU A 171 -6.44 0.83 2.33
N PRO A 172 -6.26 0.14 1.17
CA PRO A 172 -7.30 0.09 0.16
C PRO A 172 -8.61 -0.51 0.66
N GLU A 173 -8.57 -1.37 1.69
CA GLU A 173 -9.75 -1.95 2.34
C GLU A 173 -10.67 -0.92 2.99
N ALA A 174 -10.19 0.25 3.38
CA ALA A 174 -11.01 1.30 3.98
C ALA A 174 -12.08 1.84 3.00
N ALA A 175 -11.80 1.75 1.69
CA ALA A 175 -12.74 2.12 0.65
C ALA A 175 -13.55 0.93 0.09
N LEU A 176 -13.22 -0.32 0.46
CA LEU A 176 -13.70 -1.51 -0.23
C LEU A 176 -14.61 -2.38 0.64
N SER A 177 -15.64 -2.95 0.02
CA SER A 177 -16.33 -4.12 0.58
C SER A 177 -15.42 -5.37 0.51
N VAL A 178 -15.76 -6.43 1.24
CA VAL A 178 -15.06 -7.72 1.16
C VAL A 178 -14.98 -8.23 -0.28
N ARG A 179 -16.06 -8.10 -1.06
CA ARG A 179 -16.08 -8.46 -2.49
C ARG A 179 -15.14 -7.57 -3.32
N GLY A 180 -15.09 -6.27 -3.01
CA GLY A 180 -14.14 -5.33 -3.62
C GLY A 180 -12.69 -5.72 -3.33
N CYS A 181 -12.36 -6.08 -2.09
CA CYS A 181 -11.04 -6.60 -1.72
C CYS A 181 -10.66 -7.85 -2.52
N MET A 182 -11.60 -8.80 -2.69
CA MET A 182 -11.35 -10.01 -3.50
C MET A 182 -11.10 -9.68 -4.99
N ALA A 183 -11.85 -8.73 -5.56
CA ALA A 183 -11.65 -8.31 -6.95
C ALA A 183 -10.27 -7.64 -7.14
N VAL A 184 -9.89 -6.75 -6.22
CA VAL A 184 -8.57 -6.08 -6.23
C VAL A 184 -7.45 -7.10 -6.04
N LEU A 185 -7.63 -8.10 -5.16
CA LEU A 185 -6.68 -9.18 -4.94
C LEU A 185 -6.41 -9.99 -6.22
N ALA A 186 -7.47 -10.34 -6.96
CA ALA A 186 -7.34 -11.04 -8.24
C ALA A 186 -6.56 -10.19 -9.26
N ARG A 187 -6.83 -8.88 -9.30
CA ARG A 187 -6.10 -7.96 -10.17
C ARG A 187 -4.64 -7.81 -9.78
N PHE A 188 -4.31 -7.81 -8.50
CA PHE A 188 -2.93 -7.79 -8.04
C PHE A 188 -2.15 -9.02 -8.49
N ALA A 189 -2.76 -10.21 -8.40
CA ALA A 189 -2.16 -11.44 -8.89
C ALA A 189 -1.83 -11.35 -10.39
N GLU A 190 -2.80 -10.92 -11.21
CA GLU A 190 -2.63 -10.73 -12.65
C GLU A 190 -1.52 -9.74 -12.98
N LEU A 191 -1.53 -8.57 -12.34
CA LEU A 191 -0.52 -7.53 -12.55
C LEU A 191 0.90 -7.99 -12.14
N ALA A 192 1.01 -8.71 -11.04
CA ALA A 192 2.28 -9.27 -10.60
C ALA A 192 2.81 -10.31 -11.60
N GLU A 193 1.95 -11.16 -12.16
CA GLU A 193 2.30 -12.08 -13.23
C GLU A 193 2.73 -11.36 -14.51
N GLN A 194 2.23 -10.16 -14.75
CA GLN A 194 2.61 -9.28 -15.85
C GLN A 194 3.84 -8.41 -15.55
N GLY A 195 4.56 -8.67 -14.46
CA GLY A 195 5.82 -8.00 -14.10
C GLY A 195 5.66 -6.66 -13.40
N SER A 196 4.49 -6.40 -12.79
CA SER A 196 4.32 -5.26 -11.90
C SER A 196 4.84 -5.55 -10.50
N GLN A 197 5.24 -4.50 -9.78
CA GLN A 197 5.56 -4.55 -8.37
C GLN A 197 4.53 -3.74 -7.60
N ILE A 198 3.94 -4.36 -6.58
CA ILE A 198 2.84 -3.80 -5.81
C ILE A 198 3.24 -3.86 -4.33
N VAL A 199 3.16 -2.73 -3.64
CA VAL A 199 3.39 -2.65 -2.19
C VAL A 199 2.13 -2.08 -1.56
N VAL A 200 1.59 -2.78 -0.58
CA VAL A 200 0.30 -2.42 0.06
C VAL A 200 0.47 -2.38 1.57
N ALA A 201 0.19 -1.25 2.18
CA ALA A 201 -0.03 -1.18 3.62
C ALA A 201 -1.47 -1.59 3.91
N THR A 202 -1.67 -2.59 4.76
CA THR A 202 -2.99 -3.16 5.03
C THR A 202 -3.05 -3.89 6.36
N HIS A 203 -4.23 -3.92 6.95
CA HIS A 203 -4.58 -4.80 8.08
C HIS A 203 -5.69 -5.80 7.69
N SER A 204 -6.04 -5.90 6.41
CA SER A 204 -7.11 -6.77 5.91
C SER A 204 -6.67 -8.23 5.77
N PRO A 205 -7.23 -9.18 6.53
CA PRO A 205 -6.96 -10.60 6.34
C PRO A 205 -7.30 -11.11 4.94
N VAL A 206 -8.24 -10.43 4.26
CA VAL A 206 -8.64 -10.79 2.90
C VAL A 206 -7.55 -10.45 1.90
N LEU A 207 -6.93 -9.27 2.02
CA LEU A 207 -5.85 -8.86 1.12
C LEU A 207 -4.58 -9.66 1.37
N LEU A 208 -4.26 -9.95 2.64
CA LEU A 208 -3.09 -10.76 3.00
C LEU A 208 -3.14 -12.19 2.45
N ALA A 209 -4.32 -12.69 2.05
CA ALA A 209 -4.53 -14.06 1.58
C ALA A 209 -3.95 -14.34 0.16
N LEU A 210 -3.28 -13.37 -0.49
CA LEU A 210 -2.74 -13.57 -1.83
C LEU A 210 -1.61 -14.61 -1.86
N PRO A 211 -1.77 -15.75 -2.54
CA PRO A 211 -0.72 -16.75 -2.61
C PRO A 211 0.53 -16.24 -3.33
N GLY A 212 1.70 -16.42 -2.72
CA GLY A 212 2.99 -16.01 -3.28
C GLY A 212 3.34 -14.54 -3.03
N ALA A 213 2.49 -13.78 -2.33
CA ALA A 213 2.84 -12.47 -1.82
C ALA A 213 3.80 -12.58 -0.62
N THR A 214 4.62 -11.56 -0.42
CA THR A 214 5.44 -11.42 0.78
C THR A 214 4.68 -10.59 1.81
N ILE A 215 4.57 -11.07 3.03
CA ILE A 215 3.99 -10.32 4.15
C ILE A 215 5.13 -9.89 5.07
N LEU A 216 5.30 -8.59 5.18
CA LEU A 216 6.24 -7.93 6.10
C LEU A 216 5.41 -7.38 7.26
N GLU A 217 5.48 -8.03 8.41
CA GLU A 217 4.75 -7.63 9.61
C GLU A 217 5.60 -6.68 10.45
N ILE A 218 5.01 -5.54 10.81
CA ILE A 218 5.60 -4.54 11.70
C ILE A 218 5.04 -4.77 13.09
N SER A 219 5.88 -5.21 14.00
CA SER A 219 5.55 -5.42 15.42
C SER A 219 5.48 -4.09 16.18
N ASP A 220 4.94 -4.10 17.40
CA ASP A 220 4.83 -2.91 18.25
C ASP A 220 6.18 -2.27 18.60
N ASP A 221 7.24 -3.07 18.70
CA ASP A 221 8.61 -2.60 18.90
C ASP A 221 9.26 -2.05 17.62
N GLY A 222 8.56 -2.15 16.47
CA GLY A 222 9.01 -1.69 15.17
C GLY A 222 9.81 -2.72 14.37
N THR A 223 10.10 -3.89 14.93
CA THR A 223 10.76 -4.97 14.18
C THR A 223 9.91 -5.35 12.98
N ILE A 224 10.53 -5.43 11.80
CA ILE A 224 9.87 -5.87 10.56
C ILE A 224 10.35 -7.27 10.21
N SER A 225 9.44 -8.22 10.20
CA SER A 225 9.74 -9.61 9.89
C SER A 225 8.86 -10.15 8.77
N THR A 226 9.38 -11.12 8.01
CA THR A 226 8.55 -11.86 7.05
C THR A 226 7.77 -12.93 7.80
N VAL A 227 6.46 -12.96 7.58
CA VAL A 227 5.56 -13.93 8.22
C VAL A 227 4.74 -14.67 7.16
N ASP A 228 4.32 -15.89 7.50
CA ASP A 228 3.33 -16.62 6.70
C ASP A 228 1.92 -16.07 6.95
N TYR A 229 1.01 -16.29 6.00
CA TYR A 229 -0.38 -15.79 6.08
C TYR A 229 -1.07 -16.17 7.39
N ASP A 230 -0.94 -17.43 7.79
CA ASP A 230 -1.59 -17.95 8.99
C ASP A 230 -1.03 -17.37 10.29
N ASP A 231 0.21 -16.87 10.25
CA ASP A 231 0.92 -16.30 11.40
C ASP A 231 0.76 -14.77 11.50
N ALA A 232 0.32 -14.11 10.42
CA ALA A 232 0.11 -12.66 10.42
C ALA A 232 -0.92 -12.24 11.48
N LEU A 233 -0.59 -11.26 12.30
CA LEU A 233 -1.40 -10.83 13.45
C LEU A 233 -2.85 -10.48 13.09
N PRO A 234 -3.12 -9.69 12.02
CA PRO A 234 -4.50 -9.38 11.63
C PRO A 234 -5.30 -10.63 11.27
N VAL A 235 -4.65 -11.63 10.65
CA VAL A 235 -5.29 -12.89 10.26
C VAL A 235 -5.62 -13.73 11.49
N ARG A 236 -4.66 -13.92 12.39
CA ARG A 236 -4.84 -14.68 13.62
C ARG A 236 -5.94 -14.09 14.48
N LEU A 237 -5.86 -12.79 14.78
CA LEU A 237 -6.85 -12.12 15.64
C LEU A 237 -8.25 -12.20 15.07
N THR A 238 -8.41 -11.95 13.75
CA THR A 238 -9.71 -12.04 13.09
C THR A 238 -10.25 -13.47 13.11
N ARG A 239 -9.42 -14.47 12.82
CA ARG A 239 -9.80 -15.90 12.84
C ARG A 239 -10.20 -16.32 14.23
N ASP A 240 -9.43 -15.99 15.25
CA ASP A 240 -9.70 -16.34 16.64
C ASP A 240 -11.00 -15.72 17.12
N PHE A 241 -11.23 -14.45 16.82
CA PHE A 241 -12.48 -13.77 17.14
C PHE A 241 -13.68 -14.44 16.45
N LEU A 242 -13.61 -14.66 15.13
CA LEU A 242 -14.71 -15.25 14.37
C LEU A 242 -15.01 -16.71 14.76
N SER A 243 -14.00 -17.45 15.21
CA SER A 243 -14.19 -18.84 15.65
C SER A 243 -14.81 -18.97 17.03
N ALA A 244 -14.65 -17.96 17.90
CA ALA A 244 -15.18 -17.98 19.27
C ALA A 244 -15.50 -16.55 19.79
N PRO A 245 -16.44 -15.82 19.17
CA PRO A 245 -16.73 -14.42 19.52
C PRO A 245 -17.05 -14.23 21.00
N GLU A 246 -17.80 -15.17 21.58
CA GLU A 246 -18.22 -15.11 22.96
C GLU A 246 -17.07 -15.10 23.98
N LYS A 247 -15.93 -15.71 23.63
CA LYS A 247 -14.76 -15.67 24.50
C LYS A 247 -14.20 -14.23 24.61
N PHE A 248 -14.12 -13.53 23.49
CA PHE A 248 -13.62 -12.17 23.43
C PHE A 248 -14.61 -11.19 24.05
N LEU A 249 -15.89 -11.29 23.69
CA LEU A 249 -16.96 -10.41 24.18
C LEU A 249 -17.10 -10.48 25.71
N ARG A 250 -16.87 -11.64 26.33
CA ARG A 250 -16.91 -11.80 27.77
C ARG A 250 -15.86 -10.95 28.52
N HIS A 251 -14.72 -10.66 27.87
CA HIS A 251 -13.65 -9.83 28.42
C HIS A 251 -13.79 -8.35 28.05
N LEU A 252 -14.46 -8.06 26.94
CA LEU A 252 -14.61 -6.70 26.43
C LEU A 252 -15.85 -6.00 26.99
N LEU A 253 -16.91 -6.75 27.33
CA LEU A 253 -18.16 -6.22 27.83
C LEU A 253 -18.23 -6.38 29.35
N PRO A 254 -18.38 -5.27 30.12
CA PRO A 254 -18.28 -5.32 31.58
C PRO A 254 -19.36 -6.14 32.28
N ASP A 255 -20.49 -6.47 31.62
CA ASP A 255 -21.63 -7.14 32.21
C ASP A 255 -22.04 -8.48 31.55
N GLY A 256 -21.19 -9.04 30.69
CA GLY A 256 -21.45 -10.37 30.09
C GLY A 256 -22.80 -10.49 29.34
N ARG A 257 -23.33 -9.40 28.78
CA ARG A 257 -24.57 -9.35 28.00
C ARG A 257 -24.33 -9.43 26.52
#